data_ca2877caccfae79ccb9d9f5aaecf2d90
#
_entry.id   ca2877caccfae79ccb9d9f5aaecf2d90
#
_cell.length_a   1.000
_cell.length_b   1.000
_cell.length_c   1.000
_cell.angle_alpha   90.00
_cell.angle_beta   90.00
_cell.angle_gamma   90.00
#
_symmetry.space_group_name_H-M   'P 1'
#
loop_
_entity.id
_entity.type
_entity.pdbx_description
1 polymer ?
#
loop_
_entity_poly.entity_id
_entity_poly.type
_entity_poly.pdbx_seq_one_letter_code
_entity_poly.pdbx_strand_id
1 'polypeptide(L)'
;MATKTQDAIEEQIREIFSNNSPWVTIVWDDPVNLQSYVTYVFMELFGYSKEKATELMLQVHNEGKAIVSTGSREEMEHDVARLHEFGLWATIQRGDQAL
;
A
#
# COMPACT_ATOMS: atom_id res chain seq x y z
N MET A 1 6.00 5.17 40.63
CA MET A 1 7.12 4.39 40.05
C MET A 1 6.63 3.47 38.93
N ALA A 2 5.73 2.54 39.25
CA ALA A 2 5.17 1.64 38.22
C ALA A 2 4.48 2.39 37.09
N THR A 3 3.71 3.43 37.39
CA THR A 3 3.01 4.23 36.38
C THR A 3 3.99 4.91 35.42
N LYS A 4 5.08 5.46 35.99
CA LYS A 4 6.08 6.14 35.17
C LYS A 4 6.81 5.18 34.24
N THR A 5 7.09 3.99 34.73
CA THR A 5 7.72 2.93 33.91
C THR A 5 6.78 2.50 32.81
N GLN A 6 5.51 2.36 33.14
CA GLN A 6 4.48 1.97 32.16
C GLN A 6 4.31 3.02 31.07
N ASP A 7 4.30 4.30 31.44
CA ASP A 7 4.21 5.40 30.49
C ASP A 7 5.41 5.41 29.53
N ALA A 8 6.62 5.15 30.09
CA ALA A 8 7.83 5.06 29.27
C ALA A 8 7.76 3.91 28.29
N ILE A 9 7.22 2.76 28.72
CA ILE A 9 7.05 1.59 27.86
C ILE A 9 6.03 1.88 26.76
N GLU A 10 4.91 2.49 27.12
CA GLU A 10 3.87 2.86 26.15
C GLU A 10 4.40 3.83 25.11
N GLU A 11 5.16 4.81 25.53
CA GLU A 11 5.78 5.78 24.64
C GLU A 11 6.79 5.10 23.72
N GLN A 12 7.58 4.18 24.26
CA GLN A 12 8.55 3.42 23.48
C GLN A 12 7.85 2.53 22.44
N ILE A 13 6.76 1.89 22.83
CA ILE A 13 5.95 1.09 21.91
C ILE A 13 5.37 1.98 20.81
N ARG A 14 4.88 3.15 21.16
CA ARG A 14 4.36 4.12 20.20
C ARG A 14 5.42 4.56 19.20
N GLU A 15 6.63 4.81 19.68
CA GLU A 15 7.76 5.17 18.82
C GLU A 15 8.10 4.05 17.86
N ILE A 16 8.15 2.80 18.37
CA ILE A 16 8.43 1.63 17.54
C ILE A 16 7.37 1.50 16.46
N PHE A 17 6.10 1.57 16.82
CA PHE A 17 5.02 1.49 15.85
C PHE A 17 5.04 2.64 14.85
N SER A 18 5.32 3.85 15.33
CA SER A 18 5.38 5.02 14.46
C SER A 18 6.55 4.94 13.48
N ASN A 19 7.71 4.51 13.95
CA ASN A 19 8.92 4.41 13.13
C ASN A 19 8.91 3.18 12.23
N ASN A 20 8.26 2.10 12.70
CA ASN A 20 8.19 0.83 11.99
C ASN A 20 6.81 0.57 11.39
N SER A 21 5.92 1.57 11.40
CA SER A 21 4.62 1.42 10.77
C SER A 21 4.83 1.07 9.30
N PRO A 22 4.11 0.06 8.80
CA PRO A 22 4.26 -0.29 7.41
C PRO A 22 3.88 0.86 6.51
N TRP A 23 4.58 0.93 5.39
CA TRP A 23 4.20 1.81 4.31
C TRP A 23 3.30 1.04 3.36
N VAL A 24 2.52 1.74 2.61
CA VAL A 24 1.61 1.12 1.65
C VAL A 24 1.78 1.77 0.29
N THR A 25 1.53 0.97 -0.74
CA THR A 25 1.43 1.46 -2.11
C THR A 25 -0.04 1.59 -2.45
N ILE A 26 -0.43 2.76 -2.93
CA ILE A 26 -1.80 3.05 -3.33
C ILE A 26 -1.82 3.22 -4.83
N VAL A 27 -2.69 2.48 -5.50
CA VAL A 27 -2.97 2.68 -6.93
C VAL A 27 -4.25 3.50 -7.04
N TRP A 28 -4.20 4.52 -7.87
CA TRP A 28 -5.30 5.45 -8.10
C TRP A 28 -5.98 5.14 -9.43
N ASP A 29 -7.27 5.35 -9.48
CA ASP A 29 -8.03 5.13 -10.71
C ASP A 29 -7.55 6.07 -11.81
N ASP A 30 -7.42 5.50 -12.99
CA ASP A 30 -6.98 6.19 -14.20
C ASP A 30 -7.89 5.76 -15.34
N PRO A 31 -8.69 6.67 -15.88
CA PRO A 31 -9.64 6.30 -16.94
C PRO A 31 -8.98 5.82 -18.23
N VAL A 32 -7.67 6.03 -18.38
CA VAL A 32 -6.94 5.61 -19.58
C VAL A 32 -6.66 4.12 -19.58
N ASN A 33 -6.42 3.53 -18.41
CA ASN A 33 -6.04 2.11 -18.33
C ASN A 33 -7.27 1.21 -18.32
N LEU A 34 -7.23 0.16 -19.15
CA LEU A 34 -8.28 -0.86 -19.17
C LEU A 34 -8.26 -1.66 -17.89
N GLN A 35 -9.43 -2.06 -17.39
CA GLN A 35 -9.58 -2.88 -16.20
C GLN A 35 -8.81 -4.19 -16.31
N SER A 36 -8.88 -4.85 -17.45
CA SER A 36 -8.17 -6.11 -17.69
C SER A 36 -6.65 -5.91 -17.64
N TYR A 37 -6.17 -4.78 -18.10
CA TYR A 37 -4.74 -4.44 -18.02
C TYR A 37 -4.31 -4.25 -16.57
N VAL A 38 -5.09 -3.52 -15.78
CA VAL A 38 -4.77 -3.30 -14.37
C VAL A 38 -4.72 -4.63 -13.61
N THR A 39 -5.69 -5.51 -13.85
CA THR A 39 -5.69 -6.86 -13.27
C THR A 39 -4.43 -7.62 -13.66
N TYR A 40 -4.06 -7.59 -14.93
CA TYR A 40 -2.86 -8.23 -15.43
C TYR A 40 -1.61 -7.70 -14.72
N VAL A 41 -1.49 -6.38 -14.57
CA VAL A 41 -0.34 -5.76 -13.91
C VAL A 41 -0.20 -6.25 -12.47
N PHE A 42 -1.31 -6.31 -11.74
CA PHE A 42 -1.27 -6.78 -10.35
C PHE A 42 -0.84 -8.24 -10.26
N MET A 43 -1.26 -9.07 -11.20
CA MET A 43 -0.82 -10.47 -11.25
C MET A 43 0.66 -10.58 -11.60
N GLU A 44 1.09 -9.84 -12.59
CA GLU A 44 2.46 -9.90 -13.09
C GLU A 44 3.45 -9.34 -12.07
N LEU A 45 3.12 -8.21 -11.48
CA LEU A 45 4.05 -7.47 -10.63
C LEU A 45 4.12 -8.04 -9.22
N PHE A 46 2.99 -8.44 -8.66
CA PHE A 46 2.91 -8.89 -7.27
C PHE A 46 2.75 -10.41 -7.13
N GLY A 47 2.50 -11.11 -8.24
CA GLY A 47 2.21 -12.55 -8.18
C GLY A 47 0.87 -12.87 -7.54
N TYR A 48 -0.05 -11.93 -7.52
CA TYR A 48 -1.38 -12.16 -6.95
C TYR A 48 -2.19 -13.08 -7.85
N SER A 49 -3.09 -13.85 -7.23
CA SER A 49 -4.05 -14.65 -7.98
C SER A 49 -4.96 -13.73 -8.81
N LYS A 50 -5.57 -14.28 -9.85
CA LYS A 50 -6.51 -13.53 -10.66
C LYS A 50 -7.66 -12.98 -9.81
N GLU A 51 -8.12 -13.77 -8.84
CA GLU A 51 -9.19 -13.35 -7.93
C GLU A 51 -8.79 -12.13 -7.11
N LYS A 52 -7.62 -12.18 -6.48
CA LYS A 52 -7.13 -11.06 -5.69
C LYS A 52 -6.85 -9.84 -6.56
N ALA A 53 -6.23 -10.03 -7.71
CA ALA A 53 -5.93 -8.94 -8.62
C ALA A 53 -7.20 -8.26 -9.12
N THR A 54 -8.23 -9.05 -9.43
CA THR A 54 -9.54 -8.54 -9.86
C THR A 54 -10.21 -7.74 -8.74
N GLU A 55 -10.16 -8.26 -7.52
CA GLU A 55 -10.70 -7.57 -6.35
C GLU A 55 -10.08 -6.19 -6.16
N LEU A 56 -8.75 -6.13 -6.22
CA LEU A 56 -8.03 -4.86 -6.08
C LEU A 56 -8.34 -3.91 -7.23
N MET A 57 -8.40 -4.43 -8.46
CA MET A 57 -8.76 -3.63 -9.63
C MET A 57 -10.15 -3.02 -9.47
N LEU A 58 -11.11 -3.82 -9.02
CA LEU A 58 -12.47 -3.34 -8.80
C LEU A 58 -12.53 -2.29 -7.70
N GLN A 59 -11.73 -2.46 -6.66
CA GLN A 59 -11.64 -1.46 -5.60
C GLN A 59 -11.09 -0.14 -6.14
N VAL A 60 -10.04 -0.18 -6.94
CA VAL A 60 -9.49 1.01 -7.59
C VAL A 60 -10.55 1.69 -8.43
N HIS A 61 -11.25 0.90 -9.25
CA HIS A 61 -12.25 1.44 -10.18
C HIS A 61 -13.46 2.02 -9.45
N ASN A 62 -13.97 1.32 -8.45
CA ASN A 62 -15.21 1.69 -7.78
C ASN A 62 -15.00 2.73 -6.68
N GLU A 63 -13.88 2.68 -5.98
CA GLU A 63 -13.61 3.56 -4.85
C GLU A 63 -12.59 4.65 -5.16
N GLY A 64 -11.99 4.61 -6.34
CA GLY A 64 -11.02 5.61 -6.78
C GLY A 64 -9.60 5.28 -6.41
N LYS A 65 -9.37 4.37 -5.50
CA LYS A 65 -8.03 3.95 -5.08
C LYS A 65 -8.09 2.64 -4.31
N ALA A 66 -6.95 1.96 -4.25
CA ALA A 66 -6.80 0.77 -3.41
C ALA A 66 -5.37 0.64 -2.91
N ILE A 67 -5.21 0.10 -1.72
CA ILE A 67 -3.91 -0.31 -1.20
C ILE A 67 -3.58 -1.65 -1.83
N VAL A 68 -2.49 -1.73 -2.59
CA VAL A 68 -2.15 -2.94 -3.33
C VAL A 68 -0.99 -3.71 -2.72
N SER A 69 -0.16 -3.05 -1.91
CA SER A 69 0.95 -3.71 -1.22
C SER A 69 1.30 -2.95 0.04
N THR A 70 1.98 -3.66 0.94
CA THR A 70 2.41 -3.11 2.22
C THR A 70 3.79 -3.65 2.57
N GLY A 71 4.59 -2.85 3.22
CA GLY A 71 5.95 -3.24 3.60
C GLY A 71 6.76 -2.04 4.05
N SER A 72 8.08 -2.14 3.93
CA SER A 72 8.95 -1.03 4.27
C SER A 72 8.81 0.10 3.25
N ARG A 73 9.28 1.27 3.62
CA ARG A 73 9.28 2.41 2.71
C ARG A 73 10.03 2.10 1.42
N GLU A 74 11.22 1.49 1.54
CA GLU A 74 12.03 1.14 0.37
C GLU A 74 11.33 0.16 -0.55
N GLU A 75 10.68 -0.86 0.04
CA GLU A 75 9.92 -1.83 -0.73
C GLU A 75 8.77 -1.15 -1.48
N MET A 76 8.06 -0.25 -0.81
CA MET A 76 6.92 0.43 -1.42
C MET A 76 7.38 1.42 -2.49
N GLU A 77 8.51 2.10 -2.29
CA GLU A 77 9.09 2.95 -3.32
C GLU A 77 9.44 2.15 -4.57
N HIS A 78 9.97 0.94 -4.38
CA HIS A 78 10.27 0.03 -5.48
C HIS A 78 8.99 -0.39 -6.21
N ASP A 79 7.95 -0.74 -5.46
CA ASP A 79 6.66 -1.13 -6.05
C ASP A 79 6.05 0.01 -6.86
N VAL A 80 6.11 1.23 -6.33
CA VAL A 80 5.59 2.42 -7.04
C VAL A 80 6.36 2.64 -8.34
N ALA A 81 7.69 2.53 -8.30
CA ALA A 81 8.50 2.69 -9.50
C ALA A 81 8.11 1.69 -10.58
N ARG A 82 7.90 0.43 -10.18
CA ARG A 82 7.48 -0.62 -11.12
C ARG A 82 6.08 -0.36 -11.66
N LEU A 83 5.15 0.07 -10.82
CA LEU A 83 3.80 0.42 -11.27
C LEU A 83 3.84 1.57 -12.28
N HIS A 84 4.68 2.56 -12.04
CA HIS A 84 4.85 3.67 -12.98
C HIS A 84 5.40 3.18 -14.33
N GLU A 85 6.29 2.20 -14.31
CA GLU A 85 6.80 1.60 -15.55
C GLU A 85 5.69 0.93 -16.35
N PHE A 86 4.68 0.39 -15.68
CA PHE A 86 3.50 -0.18 -16.32
C PHE A 86 2.45 0.88 -16.68
N GLY A 87 2.70 2.12 -16.35
CA GLY A 87 1.79 3.22 -16.68
C GLY A 87 0.63 3.42 -15.72
N LEU A 88 0.70 2.87 -14.51
CA LEU A 88 -0.32 3.07 -13.50
C LEU A 88 0.03 4.23 -12.59
N TRP A 89 -0.98 4.93 -12.08
CA TRP A 89 -0.80 5.96 -11.08
C TRP A 89 -0.69 5.32 -9.70
N ALA A 90 0.45 5.50 -9.07
CA ALA A 90 0.71 4.92 -7.77
C ALA A 90 1.50 5.88 -6.90
N THR A 91 1.20 5.85 -5.61
CA THR A 91 1.91 6.65 -4.60
C THR A 91 2.19 5.79 -3.38
N ILE A 92 3.10 6.25 -2.54
CA ILE A 92 3.33 5.61 -1.24
C ILE A 92 2.78 6.49 -0.13
N GLN A 93 2.45 5.85 0.97
CA GLN A 93 1.97 6.54 2.15
C GLN A 93 2.23 5.68 3.37
N ARG A 94 2.41 6.31 4.53
CA ARG A 94 2.48 5.53 5.76
C ARG A 94 1.12 4.88 6.01
N GLY A 95 1.12 3.61 6.42
CA GLY A 95 -0.11 2.86 6.59
C GLY A 95 -1.10 3.48 7.57
N ASP A 96 -0.59 4.12 8.63
CA ASP A 96 -1.43 4.79 9.61
C ASP A 96 -2.09 6.07 9.07
N GLN A 97 -1.67 6.55 7.92
CA GLN A 97 -2.19 7.76 7.28
C GLN A 97 -2.95 7.48 5.98
N ALA A 98 -3.08 6.22 5.60
CA ALA A 98 -3.65 5.83 4.32
C ALA A 98 -5.18 5.72 4.31
N LEU A 99 -5.80 6.04 5.41
CA LEU A 99 -7.27 5.93 5.57
C LEU A 99 -8.00 7.21 5.19
#